data_19e63a4d0601fe6e294d3b6c005849ef
#
_entry.id   19e63a4d0601fe6e294d3b6c005849ef
#
_cell.length_a   1.000
_cell.length_b   1.000
_cell.length_c   1.000
_cell.angle_alpha   90.00
_cell.angle_beta   90.00
_cell.angle_gamma   90.00
#
_symmetry.space_group_name_H-M   'P 1'
#
loop_
_entity.id
_entity.type
_entity.pdbx_description
1 polymer ?
#
loop_
_entity_poly.entity_id
_entity_poly.type
_entity_poly.pdbx_seq_one_letter_code
_entity_poly.pdbx_strand_id
1 'polypeptide(L)'
;MEERPKVVLVGDSLLMDGIAISLAGNQLLEMTRLDAHAIDVREGLHTLKPDLVIFELDTPRLPRILSLLWEQPGILLIGLDLACSRAIVLNSHQHLTPTLNELCRVVQAEVGQKACRKEVD
;
A
#
# COMPACT_ATOMS: atom_id res chain seq x y z
N MET A 1 23.23 12.01 -1.07
CA MET A 1 23.03 10.61 -0.68
C MET A 1 21.59 10.21 -0.95
N GLU A 2 21.41 9.26 -1.82
CA GLU A 2 20.09 8.88 -2.24
C GLU A 2 19.43 7.98 -1.21
N GLU A 3 18.21 8.31 -0.81
CA GLU A 3 17.44 7.46 0.07
C GLU A 3 16.85 6.32 -0.73
N ARG A 4 17.03 5.11 -0.22
CA ARG A 4 16.41 3.95 -0.84
C ARG A 4 14.93 3.89 -0.45
N PRO A 5 14.03 3.53 -1.38
CA PRO A 5 12.65 3.29 -1.00
C PRO A 5 12.52 2.25 0.09
N LYS A 6 11.69 2.54 1.08
CA LYS A 6 11.47 1.63 2.20
C LYS A 6 10.27 0.77 1.90
N VAL A 7 10.48 -0.54 1.91
CA VAL A 7 9.44 -1.53 1.69
C VAL A 7 9.23 -2.30 2.98
N VAL A 8 7.99 -2.35 3.44
CA VAL A 8 7.63 -3.11 4.64
C VAL A 8 6.74 -4.27 4.23
N LEU A 9 7.10 -5.46 4.68
CA LEU A 9 6.30 -6.66 4.47
C LEU A 9 5.60 -7.03 5.77
N VAL A 10 4.27 -7.18 5.72
CA VAL A 10 3.47 -7.53 6.89
C VAL A 10 2.87 -8.90 6.66
N GLY A 11 3.36 -9.91 7.36
CA GLY A 11 2.87 -11.26 7.24
C GLY A 11 3.96 -12.31 7.41
N ASP A 12 3.53 -13.56 7.61
CA ASP A 12 4.43 -14.67 7.88
C ASP A 12 4.16 -15.89 6.99
N SER A 13 3.38 -15.72 5.91
CA SER A 13 3.10 -16.81 4.99
C SER A 13 4.32 -17.20 4.16
N LEU A 14 4.26 -18.38 3.55
CA LEU A 14 5.31 -18.85 2.64
C LEU A 14 5.47 -17.92 1.44
N LEU A 15 4.35 -17.38 0.93
CA LEU A 15 4.42 -16.42 -0.16
C LEU A 15 5.18 -15.17 0.28
N MET A 16 4.91 -14.69 1.48
CA MET A 16 5.60 -13.53 2.02
C MET A 16 7.09 -13.81 2.21
N ASP A 17 7.44 -15.04 2.62
CA ASP A 17 8.84 -15.46 2.71
C ASP A 17 9.52 -15.40 1.34
N GLY A 18 8.84 -15.88 0.30
CA GLY A 18 9.37 -15.84 -1.06
C GLY A 18 9.58 -14.42 -1.55
N ILE A 19 8.63 -13.54 -1.26
CA ILE A 19 8.75 -12.12 -1.63
C ILE A 19 9.93 -11.49 -0.89
N ALA A 20 10.08 -11.79 0.39
CA ALA A 20 11.18 -11.26 1.20
C ALA A 20 12.53 -11.68 0.63
N ILE A 21 12.66 -12.94 0.24
CA ILE A 21 13.90 -13.45 -0.36
C ILE A 21 14.17 -12.76 -1.69
N SER A 22 13.14 -12.62 -2.52
CA SER A 22 13.30 -11.99 -3.83
C SER A 22 13.70 -10.53 -3.72
N LEU A 23 13.09 -9.79 -2.78
CA LEU A 23 13.39 -8.38 -2.61
C LEU A 23 14.70 -8.13 -1.87
N ALA A 24 15.12 -9.05 -1.00
CA ALA A 24 16.35 -8.89 -0.25
C ALA A 24 17.57 -8.82 -1.15
N GLY A 25 17.50 -9.41 -2.34
CA GLY A 25 18.57 -9.32 -3.32
C GLY A 25 18.64 -7.99 -4.04
N ASN A 26 17.64 -7.13 -3.88
CA ASN A 26 17.60 -5.84 -4.56
C ASN A 26 18.21 -4.76 -3.68
N GLN A 27 19.42 -4.33 -4.02
CA GLN A 27 20.14 -3.33 -3.23
C GLN A 27 19.54 -1.94 -3.35
N LEU A 28 18.59 -1.74 -4.25
CA LEU A 28 17.93 -0.44 -4.43
C LEU A 28 16.78 -0.24 -3.42
N LEU A 29 16.44 -1.27 -2.66
CA LEU A 29 15.34 -1.23 -1.70
C LEU A 29 15.84 -1.46 -0.28
N GLU A 30 15.22 -0.77 0.66
CA GLU A 30 15.42 -1.05 2.08
C GLU A 30 14.18 -1.78 2.58
N MET A 31 14.34 -3.07 2.91
CA MET A 31 13.23 -3.93 3.27
C MET A 31 13.20 -4.21 4.76
N THR A 32 12.02 -4.13 5.36
CA THR A 32 11.78 -4.50 6.75
C THR A 32 10.55 -5.40 6.80
N ARG A 33 10.61 -6.43 7.63
CA ARG A 33 9.48 -7.34 7.79
C ARG A 33 8.87 -7.18 9.17
N LEU A 34 7.53 -7.09 9.22
CA LEU A 34 6.78 -7.01 10.46
C LEU A 34 5.86 -8.21 10.59
N ASP A 35 5.70 -8.70 11.83
CA ASP A 35 4.76 -9.76 12.13
C ASP A 35 3.35 -9.19 12.15
N ALA A 36 2.44 -9.79 11.38
CA ALA A 36 1.04 -9.36 11.32
C ALA A 36 0.32 -9.49 12.67
N HIS A 37 0.82 -10.35 13.55
CA HIS A 37 0.23 -10.56 14.87
C HIS A 37 0.85 -9.67 15.95
N ALA A 38 1.86 -8.89 15.61
CA ALA A 38 2.46 -7.97 16.56
C ALA A 38 1.46 -6.89 16.97
N ILE A 39 1.43 -6.59 18.25
CA ILE A 39 0.51 -5.60 18.81
C ILE A 39 0.84 -4.22 18.25
N ASP A 40 2.11 -3.96 17.94
CA ASP A 40 2.62 -2.65 17.57
C ASP A 40 2.80 -2.44 16.08
N VAL A 41 2.04 -3.17 15.23
CA VAL A 41 2.16 -3.04 13.77
C VAL A 41 1.94 -1.59 13.34
N ARG A 42 0.90 -0.93 13.85
CA ARG A 42 0.61 0.46 13.50
C ARG A 42 1.75 1.37 13.89
N GLU A 43 2.28 1.22 15.10
CA GLU A 43 3.37 2.03 15.58
C GLU A 43 4.65 1.78 14.76
N GLY A 44 4.92 0.53 14.46
CA GLY A 44 6.06 0.17 13.61
C GLY A 44 5.96 0.81 12.23
N LEU A 45 4.79 0.74 11.62
CA LEU A 45 4.57 1.34 10.30
C LEU A 45 4.68 2.86 10.37
N HIS A 46 4.16 3.47 11.43
CA HIS A 46 4.23 4.91 11.59
C HIS A 46 5.68 5.38 11.80
N THR A 47 6.45 4.64 12.56
CA THR A 47 7.85 4.97 12.82
C THR A 47 8.73 4.79 11.59
N LEU A 48 8.52 3.70 10.86
CA LEU A 48 9.34 3.40 9.67
C LEU A 48 9.04 4.31 8.50
N LYS A 49 7.83 4.84 8.41
CA LYS A 49 7.37 5.68 7.30
C LYS A 49 7.70 5.04 5.95
N PRO A 50 7.14 3.86 5.67
CA PRO A 50 7.48 3.15 4.44
C PRO A 50 6.93 3.85 3.20
N ASP A 51 7.59 3.64 2.08
CA ASP A 51 7.09 4.08 0.78
C ASP A 51 6.11 3.06 0.19
N LEU A 52 6.30 1.79 0.54
CA LEU A 52 5.46 0.69 0.06
C LEU A 52 5.24 -0.30 1.19
N VAL A 53 4.00 -0.75 1.35
CA VAL A 53 3.66 -1.83 2.29
C VAL A 53 3.01 -2.96 1.50
N ILE A 54 3.55 -4.16 1.66
CA ILE A 54 2.98 -5.38 1.07
C ILE A 54 2.39 -6.21 2.21
N PHE A 55 1.15 -6.59 2.08
CA PHE A 55 0.43 -7.29 3.15
C PHE A 55 -0.55 -8.30 2.57
N GLU A 56 -1.00 -9.21 3.39
CA GLU A 56 -2.02 -10.19 3.01
C GLU A 56 -3.39 -9.61 3.33
N LEU A 57 -4.35 -9.76 2.40
CA LEU A 57 -5.68 -9.18 2.59
C LEU A 57 -6.46 -9.78 3.76
N ASP A 58 -6.11 -10.99 4.17
CA ASP A 58 -6.76 -11.64 5.31
C ASP A 58 -6.10 -11.32 6.66
N THR A 59 -5.17 -10.38 6.69
CA THR A 59 -4.51 -10.01 7.94
C THR A 59 -5.51 -9.41 8.93
N PRO A 60 -5.40 -9.76 10.23
CA PRO A 60 -6.26 -9.14 11.24
C PRO A 60 -5.95 -7.66 11.45
N ARG A 61 -4.82 -7.18 10.92
CA ARG A 61 -4.40 -5.79 11.04
C ARG A 61 -4.79 -4.94 9.84
N LEU A 62 -5.64 -5.47 8.96
CA LEU A 62 -6.04 -4.77 7.74
C LEU A 62 -6.54 -3.34 7.99
N PRO A 63 -7.45 -3.09 8.96
CA PRO A 63 -7.92 -1.71 9.18
C PRO A 63 -6.79 -0.74 9.53
N ARG A 64 -5.80 -1.20 10.27
CA ARG A 64 -4.66 -0.35 10.66
C ARG A 64 -3.74 -0.06 9.49
N ILE A 65 -3.55 -1.05 8.62
CA ILE A 65 -2.75 -0.86 7.41
C ILE A 65 -3.45 0.11 6.48
N LEU A 66 -4.75 -0.05 6.28
CA LEU A 66 -5.52 0.85 5.41
C LEU A 66 -5.54 2.29 5.92
N SER A 67 -5.45 2.48 7.24
CA SER A 67 -5.42 3.85 7.80
C SER A 67 -4.21 4.65 7.33
N LEU A 68 -3.15 3.98 6.88
CA LEU A 68 -1.97 4.67 6.35
C LEU A 68 -2.29 5.50 5.12
N LEU A 69 -3.35 5.17 4.39
CA LEU A 69 -3.76 5.96 3.23
C LEU A 69 -4.12 7.39 3.63
N TRP A 70 -4.59 7.58 4.86
CA TRP A 70 -4.89 8.91 5.39
C TRP A 70 -3.68 9.55 6.05
N GLU A 71 -2.90 8.75 6.77
CA GLU A 71 -1.80 9.26 7.59
C GLU A 71 -0.57 9.63 6.79
N GLN A 72 -0.34 8.92 5.67
CA GLN A 72 0.84 9.10 4.85
C GLN A 72 0.45 9.27 3.39
N PRO A 73 0.15 10.49 2.95
CA PRO A 73 -0.19 10.73 1.54
C PRO A 73 0.93 10.25 0.61
N GLY A 74 0.55 9.58 -0.44
CA GLY A 74 1.50 9.06 -1.41
C GLY A 74 2.04 7.67 -1.11
N ILE A 75 1.66 7.07 0.02
CA ILE A 75 2.07 5.70 0.31
C ILE A 75 1.42 4.74 -0.69
N LEU A 76 2.16 3.69 -1.02
CA LEU A 76 1.69 2.63 -1.90
C LEU A 76 1.42 1.37 -1.07
N LEU A 77 0.23 0.81 -1.19
CA LEU A 77 -0.14 -0.43 -0.50
C LEU A 77 -0.40 -1.52 -1.54
N ILE A 78 0.17 -2.69 -1.32
CA ILE A 78 -0.10 -3.86 -2.16
C ILE A 78 -0.67 -4.95 -1.28
N GLY A 79 -1.95 -5.26 -1.49
CA GLY A 79 -2.63 -6.33 -0.78
C GLY A 79 -2.64 -7.60 -1.60
N LEU A 80 -2.26 -8.72 -0.99
CA LEU A 80 -2.19 -10.01 -1.66
C LEU A 80 -3.38 -10.87 -1.27
N ASP A 81 -4.14 -11.31 -2.26
CA ASP A 81 -5.24 -12.25 -2.07
C ASP A 81 -4.73 -13.62 -2.45
N LEU A 82 -4.39 -14.42 -1.45
CA LEU A 82 -3.80 -15.74 -1.67
C LEU A 82 -4.79 -16.73 -2.25
N ALA A 83 -6.09 -16.58 -1.93
CA ALA A 83 -7.12 -17.48 -2.43
C ALA A 83 -7.34 -17.35 -3.93
N CYS A 84 -7.22 -16.12 -4.46
CA CYS A 84 -7.48 -15.82 -5.86
C CYS A 84 -6.21 -15.51 -6.64
N SER A 85 -5.06 -15.58 -6.02
CA SER A 85 -3.76 -15.26 -6.64
C SER A 85 -3.77 -13.87 -7.28
N ARG A 86 -4.31 -12.87 -6.57
CA ARG A 86 -4.39 -11.50 -7.05
C ARG A 86 -3.68 -10.55 -6.12
N ALA A 87 -3.14 -9.48 -6.70
CA ALA A 87 -2.60 -8.36 -5.96
C ALA A 87 -3.46 -7.13 -6.21
N ILE A 88 -3.80 -6.44 -5.15
CA ILE A 88 -4.55 -5.19 -5.22
C ILE A 88 -3.62 -4.06 -4.84
N VAL A 89 -3.48 -3.09 -5.74
CA VAL A 89 -2.61 -1.94 -5.52
C VAL A 89 -3.45 -0.74 -5.12
N LEU A 90 -3.12 -0.16 -3.98
CA LEU A 90 -3.82 0.99 -3.43
C LEU A 90 -2.85 2.14 -3.25
N ASN A 91 -3.24 3.32 -3.72
CA ASN A 91 -2.51 4.52 -3.44
C ASN A 91 -3.49 5.61 -3.03
N SER A 92 -2.99 6.68 -2.41
CA SER A 92 -3.85 7.77 -1.99
C SER A 92 -3.39 9.07 -2.63
N HIS A 93 -4.37 9.84 -3.10
CA HIS A 93 -4.17 11.20 -3.56
C HIS A 93 -5.10 12.08 -2.75
N GLN A 94 -4.53 13.09 -2.10
CA GLN A 94 -5.32 14.01 -1.32
C GLN A 94 -5.63 15.25 -2.15
N HIS A 95 -6.89 15.64 -2.12
CA HIS A 95 -7.35 16.83 -2.83
C HIS A 95 -7.95 17.81 -1.83
N LEU A 96 -7.62 19.06 -1.98
CA LEU A 96 -8.30 20.11 -1.23
C LEU A 96 -9.63 20.38 -1.92
N THR A 97 -10.73 20.07 -1.23
CA THR A 97 -12.06 20.23 -1.81
C THR A 97 -12.94 21.10 -0.89
N PRO A 98 -12.58 22.37 -0.68
CA PRO A 98 -13.37 23.23 0.20
C PRO A 98 -14.72 23.63 -0.41
N THR A 99 -14.93 23.42 -1.70
CA THR A 99 -16.20 23.72 -2.35
C THR A 99 -16.76 22.48 -3.06
N LEU A 100 -18.07 22.50 -3.28
CA LEU A 100 -18.73 21.43 -4.00
C LEU A 100 -18.22 21.31 -5.44
N ASN A 101 -17.91 22.46 -6.07
CA ASN A 101 -17.38 22.45 -7.43
C ASN A 101 -16.06 21.72 -7.52
N GLU A 102 -15.17 21.92 -6.54
CA GLU A 102 -13.88 21.25 -6.52
C GLU A 102 -14.03 19.76 -6.28
N LEU A 103 -14.97 19.35 -5.42
CA LEU A 103 -15.28 17.95 -5.24
C LEU A 103 -15.77 17.33 -6.55
N CYS A 104 -16.64 18.01 -7.27
CA CYS A 104 -17.13 17.52 -8.56
C CYS A 104 -16.00 17.34 -9.57
N ARG A 105 -15.01 18.23 -9.58
CA ARG A 105 -13.84 18.06 -10.45
C ARG A 105 -13.07 16.79 -10.12
N VAL A 106 -12.87 16.51 -8.82
CA VAL A 106 -12.18 15.30 -8.41
C VAL A 106 -12.95 14.07 -8.87
N VAL A 107 -14.26 14.05 -8.66
CA VAL A 107 -15.11 12.93 -9.09
C VAL A 107 -14.99 12.70 -10.58
N GLN A 108 -15.08 13.77 -11.38
CA GLN A 108 -15.00 13.67 -12.84
C GLN A 108 -13.64 13.14 -13.28
N ALA A 109 -12.56 13.59 -12.66
CA ALA A 109 -11.22 13.12 -12.99
C ALA A 109 -11.07 11.63 -12.73
N GLU A 110 -11.52 11.16 -11.58
CA GLU A 110 -11.41 9.74 -11.21
C GLU A 110 -12.29 8.85 -12.10
N VAL A 111 -13.53 9.29 -12.36
CA VAL A 111 -14.44 8.54 -13.23
C VAL A 111 -13.93 8.54 -14.66
N GLY A 112 -13.35 9.66 -15.12
CA GLY A 112 -12.76 9.73 -16.45
C GLY A 112 -11.64 8.73 -16.64
N GLN A 113 -10.76 8.57 -15.66
CA GLN A 113 -9.69 7.59 -15.72
C GLN A 113 -10.25 6.17 -15.79
N LYS A 114 -11.27 5.89 -15.03
CA LYS A 114 -11.89 4.56 -15.03
C LYS A 114 -12.54 4.26 -16.38
N ALA A 115 -13.20 5.23 -16.98
CA ALA A 115 -13.81 5.06 -18.30
C ALA A 115 -12.76 4.78 -19.37
N CYS A 116 -11.63 5.48 -19.34
CA CYS A 116 -10.53 5.23 -20.27
C CYS A 116 -9.98 3.81 -20.14
N ARG A 117 -9.87 3.29 -18.92
CA ARG A 117 -9.39 1.93 -18.70
C ARG A 117 -10.33 0.88 -19.28
N LYS A 118 -11.64 1.12 -19.23
CA LYS A 118 -12.63 0.20 -19.81
C LYS A 118 -12.56 0.13 -21.31
N GLU A 119 -12.18 1.22 -21.97
CA GLU A 119 -12.09 1.26 -23.42
C GLU A 119 -10.88 0.47 -23.95
N VAL A 120 -9.91 0.17 -23.13
CA VAL A 120 -8.69 -0.53 -23.54
C VAL A 120 -8.88 -2.04 -23.60
N ASP A 121 -9.93 -2.57 -23.01
CA ASP A 121 -10.18 -4.01 -23.02
C ASP A 121 -10.63 -4.53 -24.40
#